data_cd910347fd32a7bc273a61ab41cc3429
#
_entry.id   cd910347fd32a7bc273a61ab41cc3429
#
_cell.length_a   1.000
_cell.length_b   1.000
_cell.length_c   1.000
_cell.angle_alpha   90.00
_cell.angle_beta   90.00
_cell.angle_gamma   90.00
#
_symmetry.space_group_name_H-M   'P 1'
#
loop_
_entity.id
_entity.type
_entity.pdbx_description
1 polymer ?
#
loop_
_entity_poly.entity_id
_entity_poly.type
_entity_poly.pdbx_seq_one_letter_code
_entity_poly.pdbx_strand_id
1 'polypeptide(L)'
;MALLLIVRLLQWGKFFRLDELPEFSRNVLEVMRQPLEDRIISMSRAKYSTEYPASFMLVASMNPCPCGYYGHPKKTCVCNEYQRTHYMSKISGPLLDRIDLQIEVQPVDFDQMSSKAPGEPSAAIRQRVIAARMLQERRFKDEPGIHCNAQMTPSLLHKYAEPNAAGLEKLRDAMERMNMSARAYDRILKVARTIADLEGTADVLDHHIMEAIAYRNLDRPSYMGTSR
;
A
#
# COMPACT_ATOMS: atom_id res chain seq x y z
N MET A 1 8.15 -3.16 -23.93
CA MET A 1 9.19 -2.21 -23.47
C MET A 1 9.11 -1.97 -21.96
N ALA A 2 7.95 -1.73 -21.37
CA ALA A 2 7.79 -1.53 -19.91
C ALA A 2 8.25 -2.72 -19.06
N LEU A 3 7.94 -3.96 -19.45
CA LEU A 3 8.35 -5.16 -18.73
C LEU A 3 9.88 -5.33 -18.66
N LEU A 4 10.58 -4.99 -19.73
CA LEU A 4 12.05 -5.03 -19.78
C LEU A 4 12.69 -3.97 -18.86
N LEU A 5 12.04 -2.82 -18.71
CA LEU A 5 12.47 -1.76 -17.81
C LEU A 5 12.31 -2.19 -16.33
N ILE A 6 11.19 -2.84 -16.00
CA ILE A 6 10.93 -3.38 -14.66
C ILE A 6 11.98 -4.44 -14.31
N VAL A 7 12.25 -5.39 -15.19
CA VAL A 7 13.27 -6.42 -14.98
C VAL A 7 14.66 -5.81 -14.76
N ARG A 8 15.01 -4.77 -15.50
CA ARG A 8 16.32 -4.09 -15.38
C ARG A 8 16.46 -3.32 -14.05
N LEU A 9 15.37 -2.68 -13.59
CA LEU A 9 15.34 -1.95 -12.31
C LEU A 9 15.39 -2.90 -11.11
N LEU A 10 14.81 -4.09 -11.20
CA LEU A 10 14.79 -5.09 -10.14
C LEU A 10 16.17 -5.72 -9.88
N GLN A 11 17.09 -5.70 -10.85
CA GLN A 11 18.47 -6.14 -10.67
C GLN A 11 19.31 -5.19 -9.79
N TRP A 12 18.88 -3.90 -9.65
CA TRP A 12 19.63 -2.84 -8.98
C TRP A 12 19.07 -2.39 -7.63
N GLY A 13 17.88 -2.86 -7.22
CA GLY A 13 17.34 -2.49 -5.92
C GLY A 13 15.93 -3.05 -5.66
N LYS A 14 15.64 -3.26 -4.39
CA LYS A 14 14.33 -3.72 -3.91
C LYS A 14 13.27 -2.61 -3.84
N PHE A 15 13.50 -1.47 -4.48
CA PHE A 15 12.68 -0.27 -4.38
C PHE A 15 12.32 0.24 -5.78
N PHE A 16 11.02 0.42 -6.02
CA PHE A 16 10.49 0.91 -7.29
C PHE A 16 9.61 2.12 -7.05
N ARG A 17 10.01 3.28 -7.58
CA ARG A 17 9.29 4.54 -7.41
C ARG A 17 8.59 4.97 -8.68
N LEU A 18 7.30 5.32 -8.58
CA LEU A 18 6.51 5.91 -9.64
C LEU A 18 5.95 7.25 -9.16
N ASP A 19 6.38 8.34 -9.77
CA ASP A 19 5.78 9.66 -9.55
C ASP A 19 4.66 9.88 -10.56
N GLU A 20 3.62 10.60 -10.13
CA GLU A 20 2.46 10.94 -10.96
C GLU A 20 1.78 9.68 -11.54
N LEU A 21 1.46 8.72 -10.69
CA LEU A 21 0.92 7.41 -11.06
C LEU A 21 -0.18 7.46 -12.15
N PRO A 22 -1.18 8.37 -12.14
CA PRO A 22 -2.21 8.45 -13.16
C PRO A 22 -1.73 8.95 -14.53
N GLU A 23 -0.48 9.42 -14.65
CA GLU A 23 0.07 9.84 -15.96
C GLU A 23 0.62 8.65 -16.77
N PHE A 24 0.84 7.51 -16.14
CA PHE A 24 1.18 6.28 -16.86
C PHE A 24 -0.03 5.73 -17.61
N SER A 25 0.22 5.13 -18.77
CA SER A 25 -0.85 4.47 -19.51
C SER A 25 -1.43 3.29 -18.70
N ARG A 26 -2.73 3.05 -18.83
CA ARG A 26 -3.42 1.97 -18.12
C ARG A 26 -2.74 0.61 -18.35
N ASN A 27 -2.27 0.33 -19.57
CA ASN A 27 -1.59 -0.93 -19.88
C ASN A 27 -0.29 -1.11 -19.07
N VAL A 28 0.46 -0.03 -18.83
CA VAL A 28 1.68 -0.06 -18.02
C VAL A 28 1.33 -0.35 -16.55
N LEU A 29 0.29 0.27 -16.03
CA LEU A 29 -0.16 0.05 -14.66
C LEU A 29 -0.71 -1.37 -14.45
N GLU A 30 -1.47 -1.91 -15.39
CA GLU A 30 -2.03 -3.26 -15.31
C GLU A 30 -0.93 -4.35 -15.29
N VAL A 31 0.18 -4.14 -16.00
CA VAL A 31 1.32 -5.08 -15.98
C VAL A 31 1.95 -5.19 -14.58
N MET A 32 1.83 -4.17 -13.73
CA MET A 32 2.35 -4.18 -12.36
C MET A 32 1.59 -5.13 -11.43
N ARG A 33 0.38 -5.54 -11.79
CA ARG A 33 -0.49 -6.36 -10.92
C ARG A 33 0.13 -7.72 -10.58
N GLN A 34 0.70 -8.41 -11.57
CA GLN A 34 1.33 -9.71 -11.34
C GLN A 34 2.55 -9.61 -10.42
N PRO A 35 3.56 -8.78 -10.69
CA PRO A 35 4.72 -8.70 -9.81
C PRO A 35 4.40 -8.21 -8.39
N LEU A 36 3.36 -7.39 -8.21
CA LEU A 36 2.91 -6.96 -6.87
C LEU A 36 2.24 -8.09 -6.07
N GLU A 37 1.60 -9.05 -6.73
CA GLU A 37 0.94 -10.19 -6.10
C GLU A 37 1.91 -11.38 -5.95
N ASP A 38 2.42 -11.86 -7.09
CA ASP A 38 3.14 -13.12 -7.20
C ASP A 38 4.65 -12.97 -6.96
N ARG A 39 5.17 -11.72 -7.00
CA ARG A 39 6.61 -11.40 -6.90
C ARG A 39 7.46 -12.04 -7.97
N ILE A 40 6.84 -12.39 -9.08
CA ILE A 40 7.46 -12.89 -10.29
C ILE A 40 6.94 -12.15 -11.51
N ILE A 41 7.73 -12.15 -12.57
CA ILE A 41 7.33 -11.72 -13.90
C ILE A 41 7.49 -12.93 -14.81
N SER A 42 6.36 -13.42 -15.35
CA SER A 42 6.37 -14.52 -16.30
C SER A 42 6.40 -13.97 -17.74
N MET A 43 7.39 -14.39 -18.51
CA MET A 43 7.51 -14.07 -19.94
C MET A 43 7.35 -15.36 -20.74
N SER A 44 6.24 -15.46 -21.48
CA SER A 44 5.98 -16.57 -22.37
C SER A 44 6.17 -16.16 -23.84
N ARG A 45 6.94 -16.93 -24.58
CA ARG A 45 7.06 -16.89 -26.05
C ARG A 45 6.81 -18.30 -26.57
N ALA A 46 6.42 -18.43 -27.85
CA ALA A 46 5.91 -19.66 -28.46
C ALA A 46 6.64 -20.98 -28.13
N LYS A 47 7.90 -20.95 -27.68
CA LYS A 47 8.70 -22.13 -27.33
C LYS A 47 9.32 -22.09 -25.94
N TYR A 48 9.24 -20.96 -25.21
CA TYR A 48 9.91 -20.77 -23.93
C TYR A 48 9.05 -19.97 -22.97
N SER A 49 8.90 -20.45 -21.75
CA SER A 49 8.40 -19.68 -20.61
C SER A 49 9.53 -19.47 -19.63
N THR A 50 9.75 -18.23 -19.21
CA THR A 50 10.79 -17.89 -18.24
C THR A 50 10.19 -17.01 -17.17
N GLU A 51 10.50 -17.31 -15.91
CA GLU A 51 10.09 -16.52 -14.76
C GLU A 51 11.28 -15.75 -14.19
N TYR A 52 11.04 -14.50 -13.85
CA TYR A 52 12.03 -13.62 -13.23
C TYR A 52 11.54 -13.20 -11.84
N PRO A 53 12.38 -13.30 -10.80
CA PRO A 53 12.01 -12.81 -9.47
C PRO A 53 11.78 -11.30 -9.52
N ALA A 54 10.66 -10.84 -8.92
CA ALA A 54 10.20 -9.46 -8.95
C ALA A 54 9.72 -8.98 -7.58
N SER A 55 10.47 -9.33 -6.53
CA SER A 55 10.18 -8.88 -5.17
C SER A 55 10.74 -7.49 -4.92
N PHE A 56 9.87 -6.46 -4.91
CA PHE A 56 10.24 -5.07 -4.70
C PHE A 56 9.21 -4.34 -3.82
N MET A 57 9.60 -3.20 -3.25
CA MET A 57 8.70 -2.25 -2.62
C MET A 57 8.28 -1.21 -3.65
N LEU A 58 6.96 -1.11 -3.92
CA LEU A 58 6.40 -0.03 -4.72
C LEU A 58 6.16 1.19 -3.84
N VAL A 59 6.66 2.34 -4.27
CA VAL A 59 6.26 3.66 -3.74
C VAL A 59 5.77 4.51 -4.91
N ALA A 60 4.52 4.94 -4.83
CA ALA A 60 3.92 5.76 -5.88
C ALA A 60 3.39 7.06 -5.28
N SER A 61 3.48 8.15 -6.03
CA SER A 61 2.84 9.42 -5.71
C SER A 61 1.84 9.82 -6.78
N MET A 62 0.79 10.55 -6.38
CA MET A 62 -0.18 11.13 -7.30
C MET A 62 -0.80 12.38 -6.70
N ASN A 63 -1.33 13.23 -7.56
CA ASN A 63 -2.18 14.34 -7.17
C ASN A 63 -3.64 13.87 -6.95
N PRO A 64 -4.46 14.58 -6.17
CA PRO A 64 -5.87 14.23 -5.96
C PRO A 64 -6.76 14.50 -7.19
N CYS A 65 -6.28 15.28 -8.16
CA CYS A 65 -6.96 15.63 -9.41
C CYS A 65 -5.96 16.23 -10.41
N PRO A 66 -6.32 16.44 -11.70
CA PRO A 66 -5.41 17.02 -12.70
C PRO A 66 -4.81 18.38 -12.33
N CYS A 67 -5.56 19.25 -11.63
CA CYS A 67 -5.02 20.54 -11.19
C CYS A 67 -4.28 20.51 -9.85
N GLY A 68 -4.33 19.38 -9.10
CA GLY A 68 -3.65 19.19 -7.82
C GLY A 68 -4.35 19.81 -6.59
N TYR A 69 -5.48 20.50 -6.76
CA TYR A 69 -6.08 21.30 -5.66
C TYR A 69 -7.38 20.74 -5.09
N TYR A 70 -7.79 19.53 -5.45
CA TYR A 70 -8.98 18.93 -4.85
C TYR A 70 -8.71 18.61 -3.37
N GLY A 71 -9.56 19.11 -2.48
CA GLY A 71 -9.35 19.00 -1.01
C GLY A 71 -8.34 19.99 -0.41
N HIS A 72 -7.75 20.88 -1.21
CA HIS A 72 -6.77 21.83 -0.69
C HIS A 72 -7.44 22.92 0.17
N PRO A 73 -6.95 23.20 1.41
CA PRO A 73 -7.63 24.11 2.35
C PRO A 73 -7.66 25.57 1.90
N LYS A 74 -6.69 26.02 1.08
CA LYS A 74 -6.53 27.44 0.69
C LYS A 74 -6.71 27.71 -0.81
N LYS A 75 -6.75 26.67 -1.66
CA LYS A 75 -6.86 26.81 -3.12
C LYS A 75 -8.07 26.07 -3.65
N THR A 76 -8.81 26.69 -4.56
CA THR A 76 -10.00 26.10 -5.16
C THR A 76 -9.61 25.18 -6.31
N CYS A 77 -10.15 23.96 -6.31
CA CYS A 77 -10.03 23.03 -7.41
C CYS A 77 -10.87 23.53 -8.61
N VAL A 78 -10.27 23.61 -9.78
CA VAL A 78 -10.94 24.02 -11.04
C VAL A 78 -11.44 22.82 -11.87
N CYS A 79 -11.15 21.60 -11.45
CA CYS A 79 -11.58 20.40 -12.16
C CYS A 79 -13.06 20.12 -11.90
N ASN A 80 -13.82 19.83 -12.94
CA ASN A 80 -15.17 19.31 -12.80
C ASN A 80 -15.15 17.83 -12.34
N GLU A 81 -16.33 17.31 -11.99
CA GLU A 81 -16.46 15.93 -11.48
C GLU A 81 -16.00 14.89 -12.51
N TYR A 82 -16.35 15.07 -13.77
CA TYR A 82 -15.92 14.17 -14.86
C TYR A 82 -14.40 14.11 -14.97
N GLN A 83 -13.71 15.25 -14.91
CA GLN A 83 -12.25 15.30 -14.99
C GLN A 83 -11.59 14.58 -13.80
N ARG A 84 -12.12 14.76 -12.60
CA ARG A 84 -11.61 14.07 -11.39
C ARG A 84 -11.81 12.56 -11.49
N THR A 85 -13.03 12.14 -11.82
CA THR A 85 -13.37 10.72 -11.96
C THR A 85 -12.54 10.06 -13.07
N HIS A 86 -12.41 10.71 -14.22
CA HIS A 86 -11.58 10.21 -15.33
C HIS A 86 -10.11 10.08 -14.92
N TYR A 87 -9.56 11.06 -14.20
CA TYR A 87 -8.18 11.01 -13.70
C TYR A 87 -7.96 9.83 -12.75
N MET A 88 -8.84 9.67 -11.76
CA MET A 88 -8.75 8.56 -10.80
C MET A 88 -8.99 7.19 -11.44
N SER A 89 -9.87 7.08 -12.45
CA SER A 89 -10.19 5.82 -13.13
C SER A 89 -9.04 5.24 -13.96
N LYS A 90 -7.98 6.00 -14.19
CA LYS A 90 -6.73 5.49 -14.81
C LYS A 90 -6.08 4.42 -13.92
N ILE A 91 -6.25 4.51 -12.60
CA ILE A 91 -5.80 3.50 -11.66
C ILE A 91 -6.96 2.54 -11.40
N SER A 92 -6.79 1.29 -11.78
CA SER A 92 -7.85 0.30 -11.59
C SER A 92 -8.02 -0.10 -10.12
N GLY A 93 -9.26 -0.42 -9.71
CA GLY A 93 -9.54 -0.97 -8.39
C GLY A 93 -8.65 -2.17 -8.05
N PRO A 94 -8.50 -3.17 -8.94
CA PRO A 94 -7.60 -4.29 -8.71
C PRO A 94 -6.12 -3.93 -8.51
N LEU A 95 -5.64 -2.81 -9.04
CA LEU A 95 -4.28 -2.31 -8.74
C LEU A 95 -4.23 -1.65 -7.37
N LEU A 96 -5.23 -0.83 -7.02
CA LEU A 96 -5.35 -0.22 -5.69
C LEU A 96 -5.43 -1.26 -4.58
N ASP A 97 -6.18 -2.35 -4.79
CA ASP A 97 -6.26 -3.47 -3.85
C ASP A 97 -4.90 -4.10 -3.50
N ARG A 98 -3.91 -3.94 -4.39
CA ARG A 98 -2.55 -4.48 -4.21
C ARG A 98 -1.59 -3.53 -3.51
N ILE A 99 -1.98 -2.28 -3.34
CA ILE A 99 -1.22 -1.28 -2.58
C ILE A 99 -1.60 -1.41 -1.12
N ASP A 100 -0.62 -1.67 -0.26
CA ASP A 100 -0.85 -1.94 1.16
C ASP A 100 -1.24 -0.68 1.94
N LEU A 101 -0.59 0.46 1.67
CA LEU A 101 -0.76 1.72 2.38
C LEU A 101 -1.13 2.84 1.40
N GLN A 102 -2.17 3.59 1.73
CA GLN A 102 -2.64 4.75 0.98
C GLN A 102 -2.65 5.94 1.94
N ILE A 103 -1.79 6.93 1.68
CA ILE A 103 -1.55 8.04 2.60
C ILE A 103 -1.89 9.34 1.90
N GLU A 104 -2.80 10.12 2.49
CA GLU A 104 -3.10 11.48 2.07
C GLU A 104 -2.15 12.46 2.75
N VAL A 105 -1.32 13.15 1.95
CA VAL A 105 -0.36 14.14 2.44
C VAL A 105 -1.00 15.51 2.37
N GLN A 106 -1.16 16.15 3.53
CA GLN A 106 -1.70 17.51 3.62
C GLN A 106 -0.64 18.56 3.23
N PRO A 107 -1.06 19.70 2.61
CA PRO A 107 -0.16 20.78 2.32
C PRO A 107 0.46 21.35 3.60
N VAL A 108 1.76 21.60 3.58
CA VAL A 108 2.48 22.19 4.70
C VAL A 108 2.30 23.70 4.70
N ASP A 109 1.88 24.29 5.83
CA ASP A 109 1.75 25.72 5.98
C ASP A 109 3.12 26.41 6.10
N PHE A 110 3.17 27.71 5.73
CA PHE A 110 4.39 28.50 5.77
C PHE A 110 5.02 28.51 7.18
N ASP A 111 4.20 28.60 8.23
CA ASP A 111 4.68 28.58 9.61
C ASP A 111 5.36 27.26 9.99
N GLN A 112 4.85 26.15 9.48
CA GLN A 112 5.46 24.82 9.66
C GLN A 112 6.78 24.70 8.88
N MET A 113 6.85 25.27 7.65
CA MET A 113 8.07 25.27 6.85
C MET A 113 9.15 26.19 7.45
N SER A 114 8.76 27.30 8.07
CA SER A 114 9.63 28.25 8.73
C SER A 114 10.04 27.83 10.15
N SER A 115 9.35 26.84 10.71
CA SER A 115 9.66 26.32 12.04
C SER A 115 11.05 25.67 12.05
N LYS A 116 11.87 26.09 13.01
CA LYS A 116 13.20 25.51 13.27
C LYS A 116 13.13 24.26 14.17
N ALA A 117 11.94 23.84 14.59
CA ALA A 117 11.78 22.63 15.39
C ALA A 117 12.18 21.42 14.52
N PRO A 118 13.21 20.65 14.90
CA PRO A 118 13.60 19.47 14.15
C PRO A 118 12.51 18.41 14.28
N GLY A 119 12.18 17.75 13.17
CA GLY A 119 11.36 16.55 13.19
C GLY A 119 12.09 15.38 13.89
N GLU A 120 11.41 14.26 14.03
CA GLU A 120 12.01 13.05 14.58
C GLU A 120 13.22 12.62 13.74
N PRO A 121 14.39 12.37 14.37
CA PRO A 121 15.60 12.01 13.63
C PRO A 121 15.46 10.60 13.03
N SER A 122 15.95 10.43 11.79
CA SER A 122 15.93 9.14 11.07
C SER A 122 16.57 7.99 11.85
N ALA A 123 17.51 8.28 12.75
CA ALA A 123 18.13 7.27 13.61
C ALA A 123 17.12 6.62 14.58
N ALA A 124 16.24 7.41 15.20
CA ALA A 124 15.20 6.92 16.09
C ALA A 124 14.15 6.05 15.31
N ILE A 125 13.72 6.55 14.15
CA ILE A 125 12.82 5.78 13.26
C ILE A 125 13.47 4.45 12.87
N ARG A 126 14.75 4.47 12.48
CA ARG A 126 15.51 3.26 12.12
C ARG A 126 15.55 2.22 13.23
N GLN A 127 15.73 2.65 14.47
CA GLN A 127 15.76 1.74 15.63
C GLN A 127 14.44 0.99 15.81
N ARG A 128 13.29 1.69 15.70
CA ARG A 128 11.95 1.07 15.76
C ARG A 128 11.75 0.06 14.62
N VAL A 129 12.14 0.44 13.41
CA VAL A 129 12.04 -0.44 12.24
C VAL A 129 12.90 -1.69 12.40
N ILE A 130 14.13 -1.57 12.92
CA ILE A 130 15.02 -2.71 13.17
C ILE A 130 14.40 -3.63 14.22
N ALA A 131 13.86 -3.10 15.31
CA ALA A 131 13.22 -3.90 16.35
C ALA A 131 12.04 -4.71 15.78
N ALA A 132 11.14 -4.08 15.02
CA ALA A 132 10.03 -4.76 14.36
C ALA A 132 10.51 -5.83 13.35
N ARG A 133 11.57 -5.55 12.60
CA ARG A 133 12.18 -6.51 11.67
C ARG A 133 12.73 -7.74 12.38
N MET A 134 13.39 -7.57 13.52
CA MET A 134 13.91 -8.69 14.32
C MET A 134 12.77 -9.59 14.85
N LEU A 135 11.60 -9.01 15.20
CA LEU A 135 10.42 -9.80 15.57
C LEU A 135 9.94 -10.64 14.40
N GLN A 136 9.88 -10.06 13.20
CA GLN A 136 9.47 -10.77 11.98
C GLN A 136 10.46 -11.87 11.59
N GLU A 137 11.76 -11.61 11.65
CA GLU A 137 12.80 -12.62 11.39
C GLU A 137 12.67 -13.82 12.34
N ARG A 138 12.44 -13.58 13.62
CA ARG A 138 12.19 -14.66 14.59
C ARG A 138 10.91 -15.43 14.29
N ARG A 139 9.82 -14.72 13.93
CA ARG A 139 8.50 -15.30 13.61
C ARG A 139 8.58 -16.25 12.42
N PHE A 140 9.34 -15.88 11.40
CA PHE A 140 9.41 -16.60 10.13
C PHE A 140 10.68 -17.45 9.97
N LYS A 141 11.41 -17.69 11.05
CA LYS A 141 12.69 -18.43 11.01
C LYS A 141 12.56 -19.80 10.33
N ASP A 142 11.43 -20.48 10.58
CA ASP A 142 11.18 -21.82 10.07
C ASP A 142 10.24 -21.84 8.84
N GLU A 143 9.94 -20.65 8.26
CA GLU A 143 9.04 -20.50 7.11
C GLU A 143 9.85 -20.18 5.84
N PRO A 144 10.11 -21.15 4.95
CA PRO A 144 10.97 -20.95 3.78
C PRO A 144 10.44 -19.84 2.86
N GLY A 145 11.29 -18.88 2.50
CA GLY A 145 10.97 -17.79 1.57
C GLY A 145 10.12 -16.67 2.15
N ILE A 146 9.78 -16.72 3.44
CA ILE A 146 9.03 -15.67 4.15
C ILE A 146 9.99 -14.91 5.06
N HIS A 147 10.13 -13.60 4.85
CA HIS A 147 11.07 -12.74 5.59
C HIS A 147 10.40 -11.56 6.29
N CYS A 148 9.13 -11.28 5.98
CA CYS A 148 8.37 -10.17 6.58
C CYS A 148 6.87 -10.42 6.50
N ASN A 149 6.09 -9.65 7.27
CA ASN A 149 4.64 -9.77 7.32
C ASN A 149 3.95 -9.59 5.95
N ALA A 150 4.50 -8.74 5.08
CA ALA A 150 3.97 -8.56 3.73
C ALA A 150 3.99 -9.86 2.89
N GLN A 151 4.80 -10.84 3.29
CA GLN A 151 4.96 -12.12 2.60
C GLN A 151 4.08 -13.25 3.17
N MET A 152 3.34 -13.01 4.24
CA MET A 152 2.47 -14.03 4.83
C MET A 152 1.46 -14.58 3.82
N THR A 153 1.35 -15.90 3.81
CA THR A 153 0.28 -16.65 3.13
C THR A 153 -1.02 -16.56 3.97
N PRO A 154 -2.19 -16.92 3.42
CA PRO A 154 -3.43 -16.96 4.20
C PRO A 154 -3.33 -17.80 5.46
N SER A 155 -2.63 -18.94 5.44
CA SER A 155 -2.43 -19.78 6.63
C SER A 155 -1.59 -19.07 7.70
N LEU A 156 -0.56 -18.32 7.30
CA LEU A 156 0.27 -17.54 8.22
C LEU A 156 -0.47 -16.31 8.76
N LEU A 157 -1.40 -15.72 8.00
CA LEU A 157 -2.27 -14.66 8.49
C LEU A 157 -3.15 -15.17 9.65
N HIS A 158 -3.80 -16.31 9.50
CA HIS A 158 -4.56 -16.92 10.59
C HIS A 158 -3.70 -17.24 11.81
N LYS A 159 -2.46 -17.68 11.60
CA LYS A 159 -1.55 -18.04 12.70
C LYS A 159 -1.00 -16.83 13.45
N TYR A 160 -0.68 -15.72 12.78
CA TYR A 160 0.11 -14.63 13.35
C TYR A 160 -0.55 -13.25 13.34
N ALA A 161 -1.64 -13.07 12.59
CA ALA A 161 -2.29 -11.78 12.41
C ALA A 161 -3.79 -11.82 12.73
N GLU A 162 -4.28 -12.87 13.42
CA GLU A 162 -5.67 -12.96 13.84
C GLU A 162 -5.95 -11.87 14.88
N PRO A 163 -6.95 -10.99 14.63
CA PRO A 163 -7.31 -9.94 15.56
C PRO A 163 -8.02 -10.49 16.80
N ASN A 164 -8.00 -9.74 17.89
CA ASN A 164 -8.91 -10.00 19.00
C ASN A 164 -10.39 -9.81 18.57
N ALA A 165 -11.35 -10.24 19.41
CA ALA A 165 -12.78 -10.19 19.08
C ALA A 165 -13.25 -8.78 18.70
N ALA A 166 -12.81 -7.75 19.42
CA ALA A 166 -13.14 -6.36 19.12
C ALA A 166 -12.56 -5.87 17.79
N GLY A 167 -11.32 -6.24 17.48
CA GLY A 167 -10.66 -5.95 16.21
C GLY A 167 -11.36 -6.63 15.03
N LEU A 168 -11.79 -7.87 15.21
CA LEU A 168 -12.54 -8.60 14.17
C LEU A 168 -13.89 -7.94 13.86
N GLU A 169 -14.61 -7.45 14.88
CA GLU A 169 -15.85 -6.69 14.71
C GLU A 169 -15.61 -5.40 13.92
N LYS A 170 -14.58 -4.61 14.30
CA LYS A 170 -14.21 -3.38 13.56
C LYS A 170 -13.85 -3.66 12.11
N LEU A 171 -13.13 -4.73 11.87
CA LEU A 171 -12.74 -5.14 10.52
C LEU A 171 -13.97 -5.52 9.68
N ARG A 172 -14.91 -6.28 10.24
CA ARG A 172 -16.18 -6.63 9.59
C ARG A 172 -16.97 -5.39 9.19
N ASP A 173 -17.18 -4.48 10.15
CA ASP A 173 -17.90 -3.23 9.91
C ASP A 173 -17.26 -2.39 8.79
N ALA A 174 -15.94 -2.33 8.75
CA ALA A 174 -15.23 -1.60 7.71
C ALA A 174 -15.37 -2.28 6.33
N MET A 175 -15.22 -3.60 6.28
CA MET A 175 -15.40 -4.38 5.05
C MET A 175 -16.78 -4.16 4.43
N GLU A 176 -17.85 -4.20 5.25
CA GLU A 176 -19.21 -3.96 4.81
C GLU A 176 -19.45 -2.52 4.34
N ARG A 177 -19.06 -1.53 5.18
CA ARG A 177 -19.29 -0.10 4.87
C ARG A 177 -18.51 0.40 3.66
N MET A 178 -17.30 -0.10 3.45
CA MET A 178 -16.43 0.32 2.36
C MET A 178 -16.48 -0.62 1.16
N ASN A 179 -17.30 -1.69 1.22
CA ASN A 179 -17.41 -2.72 0.18
C ASN A 179 -16.03 -3.25 -0.27
N MET A 180 -15.19 -3.58 0.72
CA MET A 180 -13.81 -3.99 0.48
C MET A 180 -13.73 -5.43 -0.05
N SER A 181 -12.71 -5.70 -0.84
CA SER A 181 -12.43 -7.05 -1.37
C SER A 181 -11.75 -7.96 -0.32
N ALA A 182 -11.78 -9.28 -0.55
CA ALA A 182 -11.02 -10.24 0.26
C ALA A 182 -9.51 -9.94 0.27
N ARG A 183 -8.98 -9.35 -0.83
CA ARG A 183 -7.57 -8.91 -0.87
C ARG A 183 -7.30 -7.76 0.09
N ALA A 184 -8.23 -6.82 0.20
CA ALA A 184 -8.13 -5.71 1.16
C ALA A 184 -8.11 -6.25 2.60
N TYR A 185 -8.92 -7.28 2.91
CA TYR A 185 -8.88 -7.97 4.20
C TYR A 185 -7.48 -8.47 4.55
N ASP A 186 -6.86 -9.26 3.65
CA ASP A 186 -5.50 -9.79 3.87
C ASP A 186 -4.46 -8.67 4.05
N ARG A 187 -4.58 -7.57 3.27
CA ARG A 187 -3.68 -6.43 3.38
C ARG A 187 -3.82 -5.71 4.73
N ILE A 188 -5.05 -5.49 5.17
CA ILE A 188 -5.31 -4.87 6.49
C ILE A 188 -4.67 -5.72 7.59
N LEU A 189 -4.81 -7.04 7.58
CA LEU A 189 -4.20 -7.92 8.58
C LEU A 189 -2.66 -7.86 8.57
N LYS A 190 -2.03 -7.83 7.38
CA LYS A 190 -0.58 -7.69 7.24
C LYS A 190 -0.07 -6.36 7.81
N VAL A 191 -0.79 -5.28 7.54
CA VAL A 191 -0.47 -3.94 8.06
C VAL A 191 -0.69 -3.89 9.56
N ALA A 192 -1.83 -4.35 10.07
CA ALA A 192 -2.14 -4.39 11.49
C ALA A 192 -1.10 -5.20 12.30
N ARG A 193 -0.67 -6.37 11.79
CA ARG A 193 0.42 -7.14 12.40
C ARG A 193 1.74 -6.35 12.42
N THR A 194 2.01 -5.58 11.38
CA THR A 194 3.23 -4.76 11.31
C THR A 194 3.18 -3.58 12.29
N ILE A 195 2.00 -2.96 12.46
CA ILE A 195 1.78 -1.91 13.47
C ILE A 195 2.01 -2.48 14.87
N ALA A 196 1.43 -3.65 15.17
CA ALA A 196 1.62 -4.34 16.45
C ALA A 196 3.10 -4.73 16.69
N ASP A 197 3.85 -5.11 15.65
CA ASP A 197 5.30 -5.37 15.76
C ASP A 197 6.07 -4.07 16.06
N LEU A 198 5.67 -2.93 15.49
CA LEU A 198 6.27 -1.62 15.78
C LEU A 198 5.98 -1.14 17.21
N GLU A 199 4.82 -1.50 17.74
CA GLU A 199 4.44 -1.25 19.14
C GLU A 199 5.11 -2.24 20.11
N GLY A 200 5.55 -3.39 19.61
CA GLY A 200 6.16 -4.47 20.42
C GLY A 200 5.14 -5.38 21.08
N THR A 201 3.88 -5.40 20.61
CA THR A 201 2.82 -6.25 21.15
C THR A 201 2.76 -7.61 20.45
N ALA A 202 2.43 -8.65 21.23
CA ALA A 202 2.29 -10.01 20.69
C ALA A 202 0.98 -10.16 19.90
N ASP A 203 -0.09 -9.56 20.36
CA ASP A 203 -1.44 -9.68 19.82
C ASP A 203 -1.79 -8.53 18.86
N VAL A 204 -2.66 -8.82 17.91
CA VAL A 204 -3.27 -7.79 17.05
C VAL A 204 -4.55 -7.30 17.72
N LEU A 205 -4.50 -6.08 18.26
CA LEU A 205 -5.60 -5.45 18.98
C LEU A 205 -6.46 -4.59 18.03
N ASP A 206 -7.60 -4.14 18.51
CA ASP A 206 -8.57 -3.36 17.75
C ASP A 206 -8.02 -2.03 17.23
N HIS A 207 -7.17 -1.33 17.98
CA HIS A 207 -6.55 -0.09 17.53
C HIS A 207 -5.55 -0.31 16.38
N HIS A 208 -4.83 -1.45 16.33
CA HIS A 208 -3.99 -1.81 15.18
C HIS A 208 -4.81 -2.00 13.90
N ILE A 209 -5.99 -2.64 14.05
CA ILE A 209 -6.94 -2.83 12.94
C ILE A 209 -7.49 -1.48 12.47
N MET A 210 -7.88 -0.60 13.42
CA MET A 210 -8.40 0.72 13.08
C MET A 210 -7.37 1.59 12.35
N GLU A 211 -6.11 1.55 12.79
CA GLU A 211 -5.02 2.25 12.10
C GLU A 211 -4.77 1.66 10.71
N ALA A 212 -4.74 0.34 10.57
CA ALA A 212 -4.56 -0.32 9.27
C ALA A 212 -5.69 0.02 8.28
N ILE A 213 -6.95 0.12 8.74
CA ILE A 213 -8.09 0.55 7.94
C ILE A 213 -7.93 2.01 7.50
N ALA A 214 -7.40 2.89 8.37
CA ALA A 214 -7.18 4.30 8.03
C ALA A 214 -6.21 4.48 6.85
N TYR A 215 -5.31 3.55 6.61
CA TYR A 215 -4.43 3.53 5.44
C TYR A 215 -5.09 3.03 4.14
N ARG A 216 -6.43 2.83 4.13
CA ARG A 216 -7.21 2.41 2.95
C ARG A 216 -8.17 3.50 2.47
N ASN A 217 -7.76 4.75 2.52
CA ASN A 217 -8.62 5.91 2.24
C ASN A 217 -9.17 5.95 0.81
N LEU A 218 -8.41 5.50 -0.19
CA LEU A 218 -8.82 5.52 -1.60
C LEU A 218 -9.88 4.44 -1.94
N ASP A 219 -10.08 3.46 -1.06
CA ASP A 219 -11.13 2.43 -1.22
C ASP A 219 -12.53 2.98 -0.88
N ARG A 220 -12.63 4.22 -0.37
CA ARG A 220 -13.92 4.84 -0.05
C ARG A 220 -14.70 5.20 -1.32
N PRO A 221 -16.02 4.98 -1.36
CA PRO A 221 -16.87 5.29 -2.52
C PRO A 221 -16.75 6.74 -3.00
N SER A 222 -16.51 7.69 -2.09
CA SER A 222 -16.33 9.11 -2.41
C SER A 222 -15.11 9.42 -3.30
N TYR A 223 -14.08 8.59 -3.26
CA TYR A 223 -12.89 8.74 -4.11
C TYR A 223 -13.04 8.02 -5.46
N MET A 224 -13.82 6.94 -5.51
CA MET A 224 -14.01 6.11 -6.71
C MET A 224 -15.11 6.62 -7.65
N GLY A 225 -15.75 7.76 -7.34
CA GLY A 225 -16.78 8.36 -8.20
C GLY A 225 -18.07 7.56 -8.33
N THR A 226 -18.33 6.63 -7.42
CA THR A 226 -19.58 5.87 -7.35
C THR A 226 -20.54 6.50 -6.36
N SER A 227 -20.96 7.76 -6.60
CA SER A 227 -22.27 8.20 -6.13
C SER A 227 -23.30 7.65 -7.10
N ARG A 228 -24.03 6.61 -6.71
CA ARG A 228 -25.29 6.23 -7.33
C ARG A 228 -26.35 7.27 -7.01
#